data_ea5f6deb7090ef714bdb960795e65759
#
_entry.id   ea5f6deb7090ef714bdb960795e65759
#
_cell.length_a   1.000
_cell.length_b   1.000
_cell.length_c   1.000
_cell.angle_alpha   90.00
_cell.angle_beta   90.00
_cell.angle_gamma   90.00
#
_symmetry.space_group_name_H-M   'P 1'
#
loop_
_entity.id
_entity.type
_entity.pdbx_description
1 polymer ?
#
loop_
_entity_poly.entity_id
_entity_poly.type
_entity_poly.pdbx_seq_one_letter_code
_entity_poly.pdbx_strand_id
1 'polypeptide(L)'
;TQKWTLFPYTTLFRSVQIRNVGTIGGNIATASPIGDSLPILLSLNAEVLIQSFNKRKVLPLNNFFLDYRKTKLKKNEFIHSIKIPLFKKNIFKAFKISKRFDDDISSVCGSFNFEINNNKIKEVYIAYGGMAAVPKRAKACEKILKNKPLTINTFDLAKNYLEKDLSPIGDMRASKEYRLEIAKNLLMKCFVEINSKKLSRVN
;
A
#
# COMPACT_ATOMS: atom_id res chain seq x y z
N THR A 1 27.07 -11.81 -2.30
CA THR A 1 25.94 -11.06 -2.88
C THR A 1 24.75 -11.12 -1.93
N GLN A 2 24.59 -10.09 -1.10
CA GLN A 2 23.38 -9.92 -0.29
C GLN A 2 22.18 -9.79 -1.23
N LYS A 3 21.29 -10.79 -1.24
CA LYS A 3 19.98 -10.66 -1.85
C LYS A 3 19.18 -9.67 -1.00
N TRP A 4 19.10 -8.42 -1.44
CA TRP A 4 18.18 -7.45 -0.88
C TRP A 4 16.74 -7.90 -1.23
N THR A 5 16.08 -8.54 -0.29
CA THR A 5 14.64 -8.69 -0.38
C THR A 5 14.03 -7.33 -0.10
N LEU A 6 13.45 -6.70 -1.11
CA LEU A 6 12.85 -5.36 -1.03
C LEU A 6 11.76 -5.27 0.07
N PHE A 7 11.26 -6.43 0.52
CA PHE A 7 10.22 -6.56 1.53
C PHE A 7 10.53 -7.78 2.40
N PRO A 8 10.76 -7.61 3.71
CA PRO A 8 11.03 -8.73 4.62
C PRO A 8 9.88 -9.74 4.76
N TYR A 9 8.70 -9.44 4.19
CA TYR A 9 7.50 -10.26 4.24
C TYR A 9 7.06 -10.81 2.88
N THR A 10 7.95 -10.89 1.88
CA THR A 10 7.61 -11.43 0.55
C THR A 10 7.12 -12.87 0.59
N THR A 11 7.49 -13.64 1.59
CA THR A 11 7.00 -15.01 1.82
C THR A 11 5.51 -15.06 2.12
N LEU A 12 4.91 -13.98 2.65
CA LEU A 12 3.48 -13.93 2.99
C LEU A 12 2.58 -13.57 1.79
N PHE A 13 3.17 -13.15 0.66
CA PHE A 13 2.40 -12.53 -0.41
C PHE A 13 1.99 -13.43 -1.56
N ARG A 14 2.57 -14.61 -1.75
CA ARG A 14 2.15 -15.61 -2.75
C ARG A 14 2.98 -16.89 -2.67
N SER A 15 2.50 -17.97 -3.32
CA SER A 15 3.22 -19.23 -3.45
C SER A 15 4.61 -19.05 -4.09
N VAL A 16 5.50 -19.99 -3.83
CA VAL A 16 6.87 -19.98 -4.38
C VAL A 16 6.84 -19.93 -5.91
N GLN A 17 5.93 -20.67 -6.55
CA GLN A 17 5.77 -20.71 -8.00
C GLN A 17 5.47 -19.31 -8.58
N ILE A 18 4.55 -18.58 -7.96
CA ILE A 18 4.20 -17.22 -8.39
C ILE A 18 5.36 -16.26 -8.19
N ARG A 19 6.07 -16.35 -7.05
CA ARG A 19 7.24 -15.49 -6.77
C ARG A 19 8.39 -15.73 -7.75
N ASN A 20 8.58 -16.95 -8.21
CA ASN A 20 9.66 -17.30 -9.13
C ASN A 20 9.46 -16.75 -10.56
N VAL A 21 8.22 -16.58 -11.00
CA VAL A 21 7.90 -16.12 -12.37
C VAL A 21 7.24 -14.75 -12.42
N GLY A 22 6.69 -14.27 -11.30
CA GLY A 22 6.03 -12.97 -11.22
C GLY A 22 7.01 -11.81 -11.32
N THR A 23 6.64 -10.76 -12.06
CA THR A 23 7.40 -9.51 -12.12
C THR A 23 6.63 -8.36 -11.47
N ILE A 24 7.35 -7.42 -10.86
CA ILE A 24 6.74 -6.20 -10.31
C ILE A 24 6.05 -5.39 -11.41
N GLY A 25 6.70 -5.26 -12.58
CA GLY A 25 6.12 -4.57 -13.74
C GLY A 25 4.81 -5.20 -14.20
N GLY A 26 4.75 -6.53 -14.29
CA GLY A 26 3.53 -7.29 -14.61
C GLY A 26 2.42 -7.10 -13.57
N ASN A 27 2.76 -7.09 -12.28
CA ASN A 27 1.79 -6.84 -11.21
C ASN A 27 1.20 -5.42 -11.29
N ILE A 28 2.04 -4.40 -11.54
CA ILE A 28 1.59 -3.01 -11.74
C ILE A 28 0.71 -2.90 -13.00
N ALA A 29 1.13 -3.49 -14.13
CA ALA A 29 0.39 -3.42 -15.39
C ALA A 29 -0.98 -4.10 -15.31
N THR A 30 -1.10 -5.18 -14.55
CA THR A 30 -2.38 -5.87 -14.29
C THR A 30 -3.37 -5.01 -13.50
N ALA A 31 -2.89 -4.04 -12.71
CA ALA A 31 -3.68 -3.09 -11.92
C ALA A 31 -4.79 -3.76 -11.09
N SER A 32 -4.49 -4.94 -10.52
CA SER A 32 -5.45 -5.63 -9.67
C SER A 32 -5.66 -4.86 -8.36
N PRO A 33 -6.90 -4.57 -7.95
CA PRO A 33 -7.16 -3.87 -6.67
C PRO A 33 -6.66 -4.65 -5.44
N ILE A 34 -6.43 -5.96 -5.59
CA ILE A 34 -5.92 -6.85 -4.55
C ILE A 34 -4.47 -7.27 -4.78
N GLY A 35 -3.74 -6.58 -5.65
CA GLY A 35 -2.30 -6.77 -5.85
C GLY A 35 -1.52 -6.17 -4.67
N ASP A 36 -0.92 -7.00 -3.83
CA ASP A 36 -0.34 -6.57 -2.54
C ASP A 36 0.87 -5.63 -2.68
N SER A 37 1.64 -5.72 -3.78
CA SER A 37 2.75 -4.78 -4.01
C SER A 37 2.29 -3.35 -4.31
N LEU A 38 1.06 -3.17 -4.79
CA LEU A 38 0.58 -1.87 -5.26
C LEU A 38 0.36 -0.85 -4.13
N PRO A 39 -0.34 -1.16 -3.02
CA PRO A 39 -0.41 -0.23 -1.89
C PRO A 39 0.97 0.05 -1.28
N ILE A 40 1.88 -0.92 -1.28
CA ILE A 40 3.25 -0.74 -0.82
C ILE A 40 3.97 0.31 -1.67
N LEU A 41 3.96 0.16 -2.99
CA LEU A 41 4.58 1.10 -3.91
C LEU A 41 3.93 2.49 -3.87
N LEU A 42 2.59 2.57 -3.66
CA LEU A 42 1.88 3.84 -3.50
C LEU A 42 2.31 4.58 -2.23
N SER A 43 2.45 3.88 -1.10
CA SER A 43 2.90 4.50 0.16
C SER A 43 4.40 4.84 0.14
N LEU A 44 5.19 4.20 -0.71
CA LEU A 44 6.57 4.55 -1.00
C LEU A 44 6.70 5.67 -2.05
N ASN A 45 5.58 6.26 -2.48
CA ASN A 45 5.55 7.33 -3.48
C ASN A 45 6.32 6.97 -4.76
N ALA A 46 6.19 5.72 -5.19
CA ALA A 46 6.90 5.19 -6.35
C ALA A 46 6.44 5.85 -7.66
N GLU A 47 7.35 5.91 -8.62
CA GLU A 47 7.10 6.35 -10.00
C GLU A 47 7.31 5.19 -10.97
N VAL A 48 6.56 5.16 -12.06
CA VAL A 48 6.78 4.22 -13.17
C VAL A 48 7.38 4.95 -14.36
N LEU A 49 8.44 4.39 -14.92
CA LEU A 49 8.99 4.80 -16.19
C LEU A 49 8.39 3.91 -17.27
N ILE A 50 7.63 4.53 -18.14
CA ILE A 50 6.97 3.89 -19.27
C ILE A 50 7.76 4.21 -20.53
N GLN A 51 7.99 3.21 -21.35
CA GLN A 51 8.72 3.32 -22.61
C GLN A 51 7.87 2.83 -23.78
N SER A 52 7.92 3.54 -24.88
CA SER A 52 7.55 3.10 -26.23
C SER A 52 8.80 3.07 -27.12
N PHE A 53 8.64 2.75 -28.41
CA PHE A 53 9.78 2.69 -29.35
C PHE A 53 10.65 3.97 -29.30
N ASN A 54 10.03 5.15 -29.35
CA ASN A 54 10.75 6.44 -29.47
C ASN A 54 10.59 7.38 -28.26
N LYS A 55 9.83 7.00 -27.21
CA LYS A 55 9.49 7.94 -26.14
C LYS A 55 9.55 7.25 -24.77
N ARG A 56 10.03 8.03 -23.80
CA ARG A 56 9.99 7.67 -22.38
C ARG A 56 9.17 8.70 -21.62
N LYS A 57 8.38 8.26 -20.64
CA LYS A 57 7.65 9.13 -19.73
C LYS A 57 7.70 8.57 -18.31
N VAL A 58 7.80 9.46 -17.34
CA VAL A 58 7.72 9.11 -15.92
C VAL A 58 6.37 9.57 -15.39
N LEU A 59 5.71 8.71 -14.64
CA LEU A 59 4.44 9.00 -13.99
C LEU A 59 4.50 8.57 -12.52
N PRO A 60 4.03 9.41 -11.58
CA PRO A 60 3.74 8.94 -10.23
C PRO A 60 2.76 7.77 -10.28
N LEU A 61 3.03 6.70 -9.53
CA LEU A 61 2.20 5.50 -9.56
C LEU A 61 0.75 5.78 -9.17
N ASN A 62 0.53 6.76 -8.27
CA ASN A 62 -0.81 7.19 -7.88
C ASN A 62 -1.65 7.75 -9.06
N ASN A 63 -1.01 8.19 -10.13
CA ASN A 63 -1.67 8.71 -11.32
C ASN A 63 -1.73 7.69 -12.46
N PHE A 64 -1.21 6.48 -12.24
CA PHE A 64 -1.11 5.44 -13.27
C PHE A 64 -2.40 4.63 -13.40
N PHE A 65 -3.07 4.34 -12.30
CA PHE A 65 -4.32 3.58 -12.27
C PHE A 65 -5.51 4.48 -12.61
N LEU A 66 -6.37 4.05 -13.53
CA LEU A 66 -7.54 4.80 -13.97
C LEU A 66 -8.83 4.22 -13.39
N ASP A 67 -9.00 2.90 -13.47
CA ASP A 67 -10.19 2.17 -13.07
C ASP A 67 -9.84 0.70 -12.86
N TYR A 68 -10.82 -0.14 -12.52
CA TYR A 68 -10.64 -1.58 -12.36
C TYR A 68 -9.90 -2.18 -13.55
N ARG A 69 -8.68 -2.67 -13.29
CA ARG A 69 -7.75 -3.21 -14.31
C ARG A 69 -7.48 -2.30 -15.50
N LYS A 70 -7.66 -0.98 -15.34
CA LYS A 70 -7.34 0.01 -16.36
C LYS A 70 -6.20 0.91 -15.91
N THR A 71 -5.24 1.11 -16.79
CA THR A 71 -4.05 1.92 -16.54
C THR A 71 -3.84 2.94 -17.65
N LYS A 72 -2.89 3.87 -17.44
CA LYS A 72 -2.43 4.81 -18.46
C LYS A 72 -1.45 4.20 -19.48
N LEU A 73 -1.21 2.91 -19.42
CA LEU A 73 -0.36 2.20 -20.38
C LEU A 73 -1.10 2.07 -21.73
N LYS A 74 -0.46 2.50 -22.81
CA LYS A 74 -0.99 2.39 -24.18
C LYS A 74 -0.53 1.07 -24.81
N LYS A 75 -1.18 0.67 -25.91
CA LYS A 75 -0.94 -0.60 -26.62
C LYS A 75 0.55 -0.84 -26.98
N ASN A 76 1.28 0.23 -27.32
CA ASN A 76 2.69 0.15 -27.74
C ASN A 76 3.65 0.62 -26.64
N GLU A 77 3.24 0.59 -25.40
CA GLU A 77 4.02 1.00 -24.23
C GLU A 77 4.20 -0.17 -23.28
N PHE A 78 5.33 -0.16 -22.56
CA PHE A 78 5.59 -1.12 -21.48
C PHE A 78 6.22 -0.39 -20.28
N ILE A 79 6.12 -1.00 -19.10
CA ILE A 79 6.78 -0.51 -17.90
C ILE A 79 8.25 -0.94 -17.99
N HIS A 80 9.12 0.04 -18.20
CA HIS A 80 10.56 -0.19 -18.31
C HIS A 80 11.21 -0.36 -16.93
N SER A 81 10.86 0.51 -15.99
CA SER A 81 11.41 0.48 -14.63
C SER A 81 10.49 1.18 -13.63
N ILE A 82 10.78 0.93 -12.36
CA ILE A 82 10.10 1.53 -11.22
C ILE A 82 11.14 2.29 -10.41
N LYS A 83 10.87 3.56 -10.13
CA LYS A 83 11.70 4.38 -9.28
C LYS A 83 11.05 4.51 -7.92
N ILE A 84 11.75 4.10 -6.88
CA ILE A 84 11.31 4.19 -5.49
C ILE A 84 12.25 5.17 -4.77
N PRO A 85 11.71 6.26 -4.18
CA PRO A 85 12.53 7.17 -3.39
C PRO A 85 13.18 6.46 -2.19
N LEU A 86 14.43 6.78 -1.91
CA LEU A 86 15.13 6.27 -0.72
C LEU A 86 14.80 7.16 0.48
N PHE A 87 14.10 6.61 1.44
CA PHE A 87 13.77 7.27 2.69
C PHE A 87 14.79 6.91 3.77
N LYS A 88 15.55 7.90 4.27
CA LYS A 88 16.62 7.64 5.26
C LYS A 88 16.11 7.45 6.70
N LYS A 89 14.96 8.05 7.06
CA LYS A 89 14.45 8.12 8.44
C LYS A 89 12.97 7.76 8.58
N ASN A 90 12.35 7.22 7.54
CA ASN A 90 10.94 6.88 7.58
C ASN A 90 10.71 5.54 8.27
N ILE A 91 9.61 5.46 9.00
CA ILE A 91 9.09 4.20 9.54
C ILE A 91 8.10 3.65 8.51
N PHE A 92 8.44 2.49 7.96
CA PHE A 92 7.61 1.81 6.98
C PHE A 92 7.01 0.53 7.57
N LYS A 93 5.70 0.35 7.40
CA LYS A 93 4.95 -0.84 7.80
C LYS A 93 4.00 -1.26 6.70
N ALA A 94 3.85 -2.57 6.52
CA ALA A 94 2.85 -3.15 5.62
C ALA A 94 2.18 -4.35 6.29
N PHE A 95 0.87 -4.44 6.17
CA PHE A 95 0.07 -5.50 6.78
C PHE A 95 -0.86 -6.10 5.74
N LYS A 96 -0.94 -7.42 5.75
CA LYS A 96 -1.85 -8.20 4.92
C LYS A 96 -2.84 -8.96 5.80
N ILE A 97 -4.12 -8.85 5.47
CA ILE A 97 -5.19 -9.64 6.08
C ILE A 97 -5.82 -10.52 5.01
N SER A 98 -5.86 -11.81 5.26
CA SER A 98 -6.43 -12.84 4.39
C SER A 98 -7.12 -13.92 5.22
N LYS A 99 -7.96 -14.75 4.60
CA LYS A 99 -8.67 -15.84 5.30
C LYS A 99 -7.74 -16.95 5.75
N ARG A 100 -6.72 -17.27 4.94
CA ARG A 100 -5.70 -18.26 5.27
C ARG A 100 -4.40 -17.56 5.62
N PHE A 101 -3.59 -18.22 6.43
CA PHE A 101 -2.31 -17.67 6.89
C PHE A 101 -1.33 -17.48 5.73
N ASP A 102 -1.27 -18.42 4.81
CA ASP A 102 -0.34 -18.44 3.68
C ASP A 102 -1.07 -18.63 2.34
N ASP A 103 -0.41 -18.25 1.26
CA ASP A 103 -0.82 -18.45 -0.14
C ASP A 103 -2.25 -17.97 -0.48
N ASP A 104 -2.74 -16.95 0.21
CA ASP A 104 -4.10 -16.46 0.01
C ASP A 104 -4.15 -15.03 -0.53
N ILE A 105 -5.27 -14.72 -1.18
CA ILE A 105 -5.57 -13.39 -1.70
C ILE A 105 -5.99 -12.48 -0.54
N SER A 106 -5.42 -11.29 -0.47
CA SER A 106 -5.74 -10.30 0.56
C SER A 106 -7.21 -9.90 0.55
N SER A 107 -7.84 -9.91 1.70
CA SER A 107 -9.07 -9.17 1.95
C SER A 107 -8.76 -7.67 2.02
N VAL A 108 -7.72 -7.31 2.79
CA VAL A 108 -7.17 -5.95 2.89
C VAL A 108 -5.66 -6.02 2.95
N CYS A 109 -4.98 -5.15 2.20
CA CYS A 109 -3.56 -4.89 2.34
C CYS A 109 -3.37 -3.41 2.67
N GLY A 110 -2.83 -3.09 3.86
CA GLY A 110 -2.54 -1.72 4.30
C GLY A 110 -1.04 -1.46 4.30
N SER A 111 -0.63 -0.30 3.80
CA SER A 111 0.77 0.12 3.78
C SER A 111 0.92 1.55 4.28
N PHE A 112 1.89 1.76 5.13
CA PHE A 112 2.07 2.96 5.94
C PHE A 112 3.52 3.41 5.92
N ASN A 113 3.77 4.65 5.57
CA ASN A 113 5.10 5.25 5.53
C ASN A 113 5.05 6.59 6.26
N PHE A 114 5.74 6.69 7.38
CA PHE A 114 5.75 7.86 8.26
C PHE A 114 7.15 8.47 8.35
N GLU A 115 7.24 9.78 8.15
CA GLU A 115 8.37 10.58 8.60
C GLU A 115 7.99 11.26 9.93
N ILE A 116 8.67 10.86 11.01
CA ILE A 116 8.41 11.36 12.36
C ILE A 116 9.64 12.11 12.86
N ASN A 117 9.42 13.31 13.38
CA ASN A 117 10.47 14.10 14.02
C ASN A 117 9.91 14.73 15.30
N ASN A 118 10.62 14.59 16.42
CA ASN A 118 10.25 15.15 17.72
C ASN A 118 8.79 14.83 18.08
N ASN A 119 8.40 13.55 17.99
CA ASN A 119 7.05 13.05 18.25
C ASN A 119 5.94 13.73 17.42
N LYS A 120 6.31 14.32 16.28
CA LYS A 120 5.39 14.96 15.33
C LYS A 120 5.50 14.27 13.96
N ILE A 121 4.36 13.95 13.36
CA ILE A 121 4.26 13.36 12.01
C ILE A 121 4.51 14.47 10.99
N LYS A 122 5.67 14.46 10.34
CA LYS A 122 6.00 15.44 9.29
C LYS A 122 5.34 15.13 7.98
N GLU A 123 5.60 13.91 7.50
CA GLU A 123 5.01 13.38 6.27
C GLU A 123 4.45 12.00 6.54
N VAL A 124 3.37 11.69 5.84
CA VAL A 124 2.71 10.38 5.93
C VAL A 124 2.10 10.00 4.59
N TYR A 125 2.31 8.74 4.21
CA TYR A 125 1.75 8.14 3.01
C TYR A 125 1.10 6.83 3.40
N ILE A 126 -0.23 6.74 3.20
CA ILE A 126 -1.04 5.59 3.57
C ILE A 126 -1.76 5.09 2.34
N ALA A 127 -1.62 3.81 2.03
CA ALA A 127 -2.30 3.21 0.89
C ALA A 127 -2.92 1.86 1.23
N TYR A 128 -4.03 1.56 0.58
CA TYR A 128 -4.75 0.32 0.76
C TYR A 128 -5.02 -0.39 -0.56
N GLY A 129 -4.91 -1.72 -0.54
CA GLY A 129 -5.42 -2.65 -1.53
C GLY A 129 -6.67 -3.36 -1.02
N GLY A 130 -7.59 -3.71 -1.94
CA GLY A 130 -8.88 -4.33 -1.61
C GLY A 130 -9.95 -3.35 -1.10
N MET A 131 -9.69 -2.04 -1.18
CA MET A 131 -10.51 -1.00 -0.57
C MET A 131 -11.15 -0.04 -1.58
N ALA A 132 -10.97 -0.26 -2.87
CA ALA A 132 -11.59 0.46 -3.98
C ALA A 132 -11.41 -0.35 -5.28
N ALA A 133 -11.92 0.14 -6.40
CA ALA A 133 -11.69 -0.46 -7.73
C ALA A 133 -10.20 -0.48 -8.13
N VAL A 134 -9.40 0.40 -7.54
CA VAL A 134 -7.94 0.48 -7.72
C VAL A 134 -7.24 0.53 -6.36
N PRO A 135 -5.95 0.17 -6.27
CA PRO A 135 -5.15 0.46 -5.09
C PRO A 135 -5.13 1.98 -4.86
N LYS A 136 -5.38 2.41 -3.64
CA LYS A 136 -5.70 3.82 -3.38
C LYS A 136 -4.98 4.37 -2.16
N ARG A 137 -4.53 5.62 -2.25
CA ARG A 137 -4.02 6.38 -1.10
C ARG A 137 -5.16 6.99 -0.30
N ALA A 138 -5.02 6.94 1.03
CA ALA A 138 -5.96 7.50 2.00
C ALA A 138 -5.65 8.99 2.26
N LYS A 139 -5.83 9.85 1.25
CA LYS A 139 -5.39 11.26 1.26
C LYS A 139 -6.10 12.12 2.33
N ALA A 140 -7.38 11.88 2.61
CA ALA A 140 -8.09 12.59 3.65
C ALA A 140 -7.54 12.22 5.04
N CYS A 141 -7.29 10.92 5.28
CA CYS A 141 -6.65 10.43 6.48
C CYS A 141 -5.23 11.01 6.64
N GLU A 142 -4.41 10.99 5.58
CA GLU A 142 -3.06 11.57 5.56
C GLU A 142 -3.07 13.06 5.93
N LYS A 143 -4.02 13.82 5.41
CA LYS A 143 -4.19 15.25 5.70
C LYS A 143 -4.45 15.53 7.19
N ILE A 144 -5.22 14.65 7.84
CA ILE A 144 -5.49 14.78 9.29
C ILE A 144 -4.25 14.46 10.12
N LEU A 145 -3.43 13.49 9.71
CA LEU A 145 -2.23 13.08 10.43
C LEU A 145 -1.06 14.03 10.24
N LYS A 146 -0.93 14.64 9.07
CA LYS A 146 0.21 15.49 8.72
C LYS A 146 0.33 16.69 9.65
N ASN A 147 1.53 16.95 10.15
CA ASN A 147 1.88 18.01 11.09
C ASN A 147 1.20 17.90 12.47
N LYS A 148 0.66 16.73 12.82
CA LYS A 148 0.05 16.47 14.14
C LYS A 148 0.99 15.66 15.04
N PRO A 149 0.79 15.73 16.37
CA PRO A 149 1.55 14.91 17.30
C PRO A 149 1.20 13.42 17.11
N LEU A 150 2.18 12.55 17.36
CA LEU A 150 2.03 11.10 17.33
C LEU A 150 1.32 10.63 18.61
N THR A 151 0.00 10.77 18.66
CA THR A 151 -0.84 10.39 19.80
C THR A 151 -2.02 9.54 19.37
N ILE A 152 -2.56 8.77 20.32
CA ILE A 152 -3.73 7.94 20.08
C ILE A 152 -4.93 8.77 19.59
N ASN A 153 -5.17 9.94 20.17
CA ASN A 153 -6.28 10.83 19.79
C ASN A 153 -6.16 11.29 18.33
N THR A 154 -4.93 11.57 17.87
CA THR A 154 -4.67 11.96 16.48
C THR A 154 -5.04 10.81 15.51
N PHE A 155 -4.69 9.57 15.85
CA PHE A 155 -5.00 8.39 15.04
C PHE A 155 -6.48 8.01 15.12
N ASP A 156 -7.12 8.13 16.29
CA ASP A 156 -8.57 7.92 16.45
C ASP A 156 -9.39 8.92 15.61
N LEU A 157 -8.96 10.17 15.55
CA LEU A 157 -9.58 11.13 14.64
C LEU A 157 -9.36 10.74 13.18
N ALA A 158 -8.12 10.41 12.80
CA ALA A 158 -7.74 10.13 11.42
C ALA A 158 -8.43 8.88 10.85
N LYS A 159 -8.64 7.82 11.66
CA LYS A 159 -9.29 6.58 11.19
C LYS A 159 -10.71 6.82 10.66
N ASN A 160 -11.43 7.82 11.18
CA ASN A 160 -12.78 8.15 10.71
C ASN A 160 -12.80 8.77 9.30
N TYR A 161 -11.66 9.31 8.85
CA TYR A 161 -11.52 9.85 7.51
C TYR A 161 -11.23 8.79 6.45
N LEU A 162 -10.91 7.56 6.85
CA LEU A 162 -10.72 6.44 5.91
C LEU A 162 -11.98 6.17 5.08
N GLU A 163 -13.17 6.36 5.63
CA GLU A 163 -14.43 6.18 4.90
C GLU A 163 -14.64 7.19 3.77
N LYS A 164 -13.99 8.36 3.84
CA LYS A 164 -14.00 9.35 2.76
C LYS A 164 -13.07 8.96 1.61
N ASP A 165 -12.01 8.22 1.92
CA ASP A 165 -11.01 7.81 0.95
C ASP A 165 -11.33 6.47 0.30
N LEU A 166 -11.96 5.56 1.02
CA LEU A 166 -12.09 4.16 0.70
C LEU A 166 -13.55 3.79 0.42
N SER A 167 -13.76 3.01 -0.63
CA SER A 167 -15.09 2.53 -1.04
C SER A 167 -15.02 1.05 -1.40
N PRO A 168 -14.81 0.15 -0.41
CA PRO A 168 -14.70 -1.27 -0.69
C PRO A 168 -16.05 -1.85 -1.11
N ILE A 169 -15.97 -2.90 -1.93
CA ILE A 169 -17.10 -3.75 -2.26
C ILE A 169 -17.02 -5.04 -1.43
N GLY A 170 -18.18 -5.62 -1.12
CA GLY A 170 -18.25 -6.97 -0.54
C GLY A 170 -18.03 -8.04 -1.60
N ASP A 171 -17.33 -9.10 -1.24
CA ASP A 171 -17.16 -10.30 -2.07
C ASP A 171 -17.06 -11.55 -1.17
N MET A 172 -16.81 -12.72 -1.76
CA MET A 172 -16.65 -13.98 -1.04
C MET A 172 -15.52 -13.97 0.02
N ARG A 173 -14.61 -13.01 -0.03
CA ARG A 173 -13.48 -12.90 0.90
C ARG A 173 -13.82 -12.10 2.13
N ALA A 174 -14.58 -10.99 1.97
CA ALA A 174 -14.95 -10.13 3.08
C ALA A 174 -16.10 -9.21 2.70
N SER A 175 -16.94 -8.86 3.68
CA SER A 175 -17.96 -7.82 3.50
C SER A 175 -17.32 -6.43 3.43
N LYS A 176 -18.07 -5.46 2.95
CA LYS A 176 -17.67 -4.05 2.90
C LYS A 176 -17.34 -3.50 4.30
N GLU A 177 -18.21 -3.80 5.26
CA GLU A 177 -18.11 -3.37 6.65
C GLU A 177 -16.84 -3.93 7.30
N TYR A 178 -16.61 -5.24 7.14
CA TYR A 178 -15.40 -5.89 7.64
C TYR A 178 -14.13 -5.24 7.09
N ARG A 179 -14.09 -4.96 5.78
CA ARG A 179 -12.91 -4.32 5.16
C ARG A 179 -12.65 -2.93 5.73
N LEU A 180 -13.70 -2.12 5.94
CA LEU A 180 -13.57 -0.78 6.53
C LEU A 180 -13.06 -0.86 7.97
N GLU A 181 -13.62 -1.77 8.77
CA GLU A 181 -13.18 -1.97 10.14
C GLU A 181 -11.72 -2.43 10.21
N ILE A 182 -11.33 -3.39 9.38
CA ILE A 182 -9.93 -3.83 9.28
C ILE A 182 -9.01 -2.69 8.85
N ALA A 183 -9.40 -1.84 7.90
CA ALA A 183 -8.57 -0.70 7.50
C ALA A 183 -8.31 0.26 8.66
N LYS A 184 -9.34 0.55 9.48
CA LYS A 184 -9.22 1.35 10.71
C LYS A 184 -8.27 0.69 11.72
N ASN A 185 -8.46 -0.61 11.95
CA ASN A 185 -7.65 -1.39 12.90
C ASN A 185 -6.19 -1.51 12.47
N LEU A 186 -5.91 -1.63 11.16
CA LEU A 186 -4.53 -1.63 10.66
C LEU A 186 -3.82 -0.28 10.87
N LEU A 187 -4.53 0.85 10.76
CA LEU A 187 -3.99 2.15 11.08
C LEU A 187 -3.63 2.24 12.57
N MET A 188 -4.52 1.77 13.46
CA MET A 188 -4.28 1.73 14.91
C MET A 188 -3.15 0.77 15.27
N LYS A 189 -3.09 -0.41 14.64
CA LYS A 189 -1.97 -1.36 14.79
C LYS A 189 -0.64 -0.71 14.42
N CYS A 190 -0.60 0.03 13.32
CA CYS A 190 0.59 0.76 12.91
C CYS A 190 1.04 1.75 13.98
N PHE A 191 0.11 2.52 14.56
CA PHE A 191 0.40 3.43 15.69
C PHE A 191 1.02 2.71 16.88
N VAL A 192 0.43 1.59 17.30
CA VAL A 192 0.94 0.80 18.43
C VAL A 192 2.35 0.30 18.13
N GLU A 193 2.60 -0.24 16.94
CA GLU A 193 3.92 -0.75 16.57
C GLU A 193 4.99 0.34 16.42
N ILE A 194 4.62 1.56 16.04
CA ILE A 194 5.55 2.70 16.02
C ILE A 194 5.98 3.07 17.43
N ASN A 195 5.06 3.05 18.40
CA ASN A 195 5.34 3.46 19.78
C ASN A 195 5.96 2.36 20.64
N SER A 196 5.62 1.09 20.41
CA SER A 196 6.00 -0.01 21.32
C SER A 196 7.40 -0.57 21.08
N LYS A 197 8.07 -0.23 19.97
CA LYS A 197 9.30 -0.91 19.50
C LYS A 197 9.18 -2.46 19.44
N LYS A 198 8.01 -3.02 19.71
CA LYS A 198 7.70 -4.46 19.67
C LYS A 198 6.75 -4.73 18.50
N LEU A 199 6.99 -5.83 17.80
CA LEU A 199 6.04 -6.34 16.80
C LEU A 199 4.79 -6.85 17.55
N SER A 200 3.66 -6.18 17.41
CA SER A 200 2.39 -6.70 17.89
C SER A 200 1.85 -7.72 16.89
N ARG A 201 1.74 -8.98 17.29
CA ARG A 201 0.99 -9.97 16.51
C ARG A 201 -0.51 -9.74 16.75
N VAL A 202 -1.29 -9.77 15.69
CA VAL A 202 -2.74 -9.95 15.81
C VAL A 202 -2.93 -11.43 16.08
N ASN A 203 -3.37 -11.76 17.28
CA ASN A 203 -3.85 -13.11 17.60
C ASN A 203 -5.22 -13.32 16.97
#